data_060950c040b156f7cf5aceab6ab3be1b
#
_entry.id   060950c040b156f7cf5aceab6ab3be1b
#
_cell.length_a   1.000
_cell.length_b   1.000
_cell.length_c   1.000
_cell.angle_alpha   90.00
_cell.angle_beta   90.00
_cell.angle_gamma   90.00
#
_symmetry.space_group_name_H-M   'P 1'
#
loop_
_entity.id
_entity.type
_entity.pdbx_description
1 polymer ?
#
loop_
_entity_poly.entity_id
_entity_poly.type
_entity_poly.pdbx_seq_one_letter_code
_entity_poly.pdbx_strand_id
1 'polypeptide(L)'
;MTDTGRHERVEGSPYAPHTPDETAAMLDAVGVDSEADLFDVPSGVRFEGELGIEKRSERELRAELAETFARNDDLTEFLGRDHHTHYVPSVVDDLSQRAEFLTSYTQYQPEIAQGFLQALFEYQSLITELTGLPVANCSMYDAASGLGEAARLAGRVRSVSGTRVLVPELLHENKRAVLDNYVDGTDLEVATYPMDDGNVDVDALSGLADDETALVYAENPTVRGTIEEHLADIGDVADEAGALFCLGTDTVALGLLEEPESVGADIVVGEADALGMPTAYGMGLGLLATREEFLRQVPGRLVGASHDTSDRRTYT
;
A
#
# COMPACT_ATOMS: atom_id res chain seq x y z
N MET A 1 61.57 11.97 15.63
CA MET A 1 61.19 10.84 14.79
C MET A 1 60.15 10.06 15.64
N THR A 2 58.92 10.42 15.52
CA THR A 2 57.79 9.72 16.17
C THR A 2 57.05 8.97 15.09
N ASP A 3 57.20 7.65 15.19
CA ASP A 3 56.48 6.69 14.37
C ASP A 3 54.95 6.85 14.64
N THR A 4 54.27 7.49 13.72
CA THR A 4 52.81 7.50 13.72
C THR A 4 52.34 6.16 13.19
N GLY A 5 52.12 5.22 14.09
CA GLY A 5 51.53 3.94 13.76
C GLY A 5 50.29 4.13 12.88
N ARG A 6 50.39 3.73 11.63
CA ARG A 6 49.26 3.49 10.78
C ARG A 6 48.41 2.40 11.48
N HIS A 7 47.27 2.80 12.01
CA HIS A 7 46.24 1.81 12.30
C HIS A 7 45.94 1.06 11.01
N GLU A 8 46.39 -0.16 10.89
CA GLU A 8 45.90 -1.11 9.89
C GLU A 8 44.40 -1.10 9.99
N ARG A 9 43.72 -0.71 8.89
CA ARG A 9 42.29 -0.78 8.81
C ARG A 9 41.94 -2.28 8.93
N VAL A 10 41.24 -2.65 9.96
CA VAL A 10 40.63 -3.98 10.06
C VAL A 10 39.72 -4.13 8.84
N GLU A 11 40.09 -5.00 7.92
CA GLU A 11 39.25 -5.40 6.81
C GLU A 11 38.08 -6.17 7.38
N GLY A 12 36.93 -5.57 7.48
CA GLY A 12 35.72 -6.19 7.99
C GLY A 12 34.61 -5.17 8.20
N SER A 13 33.39 -5.66 8.22
CA SER A 13 32.22 -4.88 8.62
C SER A 13 32.15 -4.77 10.14
N PRO A 14 31.67 -3.64 10.71
CA PRO A 14 31.36 -3.56 12.14
C PRO A 14 30.40 -4.66 12.64
N TYR A 15 29.64 -5.25 11.73
CA TYR A 15 28.70 -6.37 11.99
C TYR A 15 29.33 -7.75 11.86
N ALA A 16 30.51 -7.86 11.23
CA ALA A 16 31.30 -9.07 11.08
C ALA A 16 32.78 -8.74 11.33
N PRO A 17 33.18 -8.47 12.57
CA PRO A 17 34.51 -7.91 12.92
C PRO A 17 35.61 -8.97 12.99
N HIS A 18 35.40 -10.16 12.45
CA HIS A 18 36.37 -11.25 12.50
C HIS A 18 37.61 -10.93 11.70
N THR A 19 38.76 -11.30 12.25
CA THR A 19 40.05 -11.25 11.55
C THR A 19 40.16 -12.38 10.52
N PRO A 20 41.04 -12.27 9.52
CA PRO A 20 41.30 -13.37 8.59
C PRO A 20 41.67 -14.68 9.24
N ASP A 21 42.44 -14.66 10.36
CA ASP A 21 42.84 -15.85 11.10
C ASP A 21 41.65 -16.50 11.84
N GLU A 22 40.74 -15.69 12.39
CA GLU A 22 39.50 -16.17 13.00
C GLU A 22 38.56 -16.77 11.97
N THR A 23 38.43 -16.14 10.80
CA THR A 23 37.65 -16.67 9.68
C THR A 23 38.22 -18.00 9.20
N ALA A 24 39.53 -18.12 9.04
CA ALA A 24 40.18 -19.37 8.67
C ALA A 24 39.94 -20.49 9.70
N ALA A 25 40.04 -20.17 11.00
CA ALA A 25 39.75 -21.13 12.06
C ALA A 25 38.29 -21.61 12.08
N MET A 26 37.34 -20.71 11.77
CA MET A 26 35.92 -21.07 11.65
C MET A 26 35.65 -21.97 10.43
N LEU A 27 36.26 -21.69 9.28
CA LEU A 27 36.14 -22.50 8.06
C LEU A 27 36.71 -23.90 8.29
N ASP A 28 37.87 -24.00 8.94
CA ASP A 28 38.48 -25.29 9.32
C ASP A 28 37.58 -26.10 10.28
N ALA A 29 36.96 -25.43 11.26
CA ALA A 29 36.05 -26.07 12.21
C ALA A 29 34.78 -26.65 11.55
N VAL A 30 34.29 -26.07 10.46
CA VAL A 30 33.13 -26.58 9.68
C VAL A 30 33.57 -27.45 8.51
N GLY A 31 34.88 -27.58 8.23
CA GLY A 31 35.43 -28.50 7.25
C GLY A 31 35.32 -28.03 5.78
N VAL A 32 35.40 -26.72 5.54
CA VAL A 32 35.40 -26.13 4.20
C VAL A 32 36.64 -25.26 4.00
N ASP A 33 37.07 -25.10 2.74
CA ASP A 33 38.28 -24.34 2.39
C ASP A 33 38.04 -22.84 2.22
N SER A 34 36.81 -22.45 1.90
CA SER A 34 36.44 -21.05 1.65
C SER A 34 35.00 -20.73 2.07
N GLU A 35 34.68 -19.46 2.26
CA GLU A 35 33.31 -19.00 2.49
C GLU A 35 32.36 -19.37 1.33
N ALA A 36 32.88 -19.43 0.11
CA ALA A 36 32.10 -19.82 -1.07
C ALA A 36 31.59 -21.27 -1.00
N ASP A 37 32.32 -22.14 -0.29
CA ASP A 37 31.96 -23.56 -0.14
C ASP A 37 30.81 -23.78 0.85
N LEU A 38 30.46 -22.75 1.65
CA LEU A 38 29.29 -22.76 2.51
C LEU A 38 27.98 -22.63 1.73
N PHE A 39 28.03 -22.20 0.48
CA PHE A 39 26.85 -21.91 -0.34
C PHE A 39 26.89 -22.73 -1.63
N ASP A 40 25.90 -23.59 -1.83
CA ASP A 40 25.70 -24.31 -3.10
C ASP A 40 25.04 -23.39 -4.16
N VAL A 41 25.82 -22.42 -4.63
CA VAL A 41 25.37 -21.48 -5.67
C VAL A 41 25.74 -22.04 -7.05
N PRO A 42 24.75 -22.35 -7.91
CA PRO A 42 25.03 -22.82 -9.27
C PRO A 42 25.92 -21.86 -10.03
N SER A 43 26.91 -22.37 -10.76
CA SER A 43 27.91 -21.55 -11.48
C SER A 43 27.28 -20.59 -12.49
N GLY A 44 26.13 -20.94 -13.09
CA GLY A 44 25.43 -20.12 -14.06
C GLY A 44 24.75 -18.86 -13.48
N VAL A 45 24.62 -18.76 -12.16
CA VAL A 45 24.04 -17.58 -11.47
C VAL A 45 25.03 -16.93 -10.51
N ARG A 46 26.26 -17.45 -10.43
CA ARG A 46 27.31 -16.88 -9.59
C ARG A 46 27.89 -15.63 -10.27
N PHE A 47 27.86 -14.51 -9.55
CA PHE A 47 28.54 -13.29 -9.99
C PHE A 47 30.01 -13.33 -9.51
N GLU A 48 30.94 -13.37 -10.47
CA GLU A 48 32.40 -13.46 -10.20
C GLU A 48 33.13 -12.13 -10.41
N GLY A 49 32.39 -11.03 -10.55
CA GLY A 49 32.96 -9.71 -10.81
C GLY A 49 32.87 -8.78 -9.60
N GLU A 50 33.52 -7.64 -9.71
CA GLU A 50 33.28 -6.51 -8.83
C GLU A 50 32.08 -5.71 -9.33
N LEU A 51 31.27 -5.16 -8.40
CA LEU A 51 30.11 -4.33 -8.74
C LEU A 51 30.50 -3.00 -9.43
N GLY A 52 31.76 -2.65 -9.45
CA GLY A 52 32.28 -1.43 -10.09
C GLY A 52 31.78 -0.14 -9.44
N ILE A 53 31.32 -0.20 -8.20
CA ILE A 53 30.83 0.97 -7.45
C ILE A 53 32.02 1.64 -6.77
N GLU A 54 32.33 2.87 -7.21
CA GLU A 54 33.38 3.67 -6.58
C GLU A 54 33.01 4.05 -5.14
N LYS A 55 34.01 3.97 -4.24
CA LYS A 55 33.89 4.51 -2.89
C LYS A 55 33.80 6.02 -2.94
N ARG A 56 32.70 6.59 -2.42
CA ARG A 56 32.46 8.02 -2.28
C ARG A 56 32.17 8.40 -0.85
N SER A 57 32.47 9.64 -0.47
CA SER A 57 32.01 10.17 0.80
C SER A 57 30.50 10.47 0.75
N GLU A 58 29.83 10.43 1.90
CA GLU A 58 28.41 10.81 2.00
C GLU A 58 28.15 12.20 1.41
N ARG A 59 29.05 13.15 1.66
CA ARG A 59 28.93 14.52 1.14
C ARG A 59 28.94 14.57 -0.38
N GLU A 60 29.83 13.83 -1.04
CA GLU A 60 29.90 13.77 -2.50
C GLU A 60 28.68 13.11 -3.09
N LEU A 61 28.24 12.00 -2.48
CA LEU A 61 27.05 11.29 -2.92
C LEU A 61 25.80 12.16 -2.79
N ARG A 62 25.62 12.84 -1.66
CA ARG A 62 24.48 13.76 -1.46
C ARG A 62 24.46 14.91 -2.44
N ALA A 63 25.64 15.49 -2.75
CA ALA A 63 25.73 16.60 -3.71
C ALA A 63 25.36 16.14 -5.13
N GLU A 64 25.84 14.98 -5.57
CA GLU A 64 25.55 14.43 -6.89
C GLU A 64 24.08 14.04 -7.03
N LEU A 65 23.50 13.38 -6.01
CA LEU A 65 22.09 13.02 -6.02
C LEU A 65 21.19 14.26 -6.00
N ALA A 66 21.52 15.28 -5.21
CA ALA A 66 20.79 16.54 -5.19
C ALA A 66 20.81 17.22 -6.57
N GLU A 67 21.98 17.29 -7.24
CA GLU A 67 22.09 17.83 -8.60
C GLU A 67 21.27 17.01 -9.61
N THR A 68 21.30 15.69 -9.47
CA THR A 68 20.56 14.79 -10.37
C THR A 68 19.04 14.97 -10.22
N PHE A 69 18.54 15.01 -8.99
CA PHE A 69 17.12 15.15 -8.72
C PHE A 69 16.58 16.55 -8.97
N ALA A 70 17.39 17.61 -8.80
CA ALA A 70 17.01 18.98 -9.13
C ALA A 70 16.58 19.18 -10.60
N ARG A 71 16.90 18.23 -11.47
CA ARG A 71 16.43 18.26 -12.87
C ARG A 71 14.91 18.10 -13.00
N ASN A 72 14.24 17.65 -11.95
CA ASN A 72 12.79 17.47 -11.91
C ASN A 72 12.06 18.69 -11.30
N ASP A 73 12.78 19.58 -10.59
CA ASP A 73 12.17 20.64 -9.78
C ASP A 73 11.33 21.64 -10.58
N ASP A 74 11.68 21.91 -11.85
CA ASP A 74 11.03 22.88 -12.71
C ASP A 74 10.05 22.25 -13.74
N LEU A 75 9.75 20.94 -13.60
CA LEU A 75 8.88 20.24 -14.52
C LEU A 75 7.43 20.23 -14.03
N THR A 76 6.49 20.44 -14.96
CA THR A 76 5.07 20.17 -14.69
C THR A 76 4.81 18.71 -14.97
N GLU A 77 4.46 17.95 -13.93
CA GLU A 77 4.26 16.50 -14.03
C GLU A 77 2.82 16.16 -14.40
N PHE A 78 2.66 15.22 -15.35
CA PHE A 78 1.40 14.61 -15.75
C PHE A 78 1.50 13.08 -15.71
N LEU A 79 2.35 12.53 -14.85
CA LEU A 79 2.58 11.09 -14.76
C LEU A 79 1.42 10.35 -14.08
N GLY A 80 0.76 10.98 -13.14
CA GLY A 80 -0.43 10.46 -12.48
C GLY A 80 -0.17 9.22 -11.63
N ARG A 81 -0.78 8.11 -11.98
CA ARG A 81 -0.79 6.83 -11.24
C ARG A 81 -1.47 6.92 -9.88
N ASP A 82 -2.52 7.75 -9.80
CA ASP A 82 -3.30 8.02 -8.58
C ASP A 82 -2.53 8.74 -7.45
N HIS A 83 -1.25 9.13 -7.69
CA HIS A 83 -0.45 9.91 -6.76
C HIS A 83 -0.31 11.33 -7.27
N HIS A 84 -0.88 12.27 -6.55
CA HIS A 84 -0.92 13.68 -6.94
C HIS A 84 0.06 14.50 -6.10
N THR A 85 0.73 15.45 -6.76
CA THR A 85 1.55 16.43 -6.04
C THR A 85 0.67 17.25 -5.10
N HIS A 86 0.98 17.22 -3.82
CA HIS A 86 0.29 17.94 -2.76
C HIS A 86 1.29 18.54 -1.77
N TYR A 87 0.82 19.47 -0.95
CA TYR A 87 1.65 20.07 0.09
C TYR A 87 1.74 19.15 1.29
N VAL A 88 2.99 18.86 1.72
CA VAL A 88 3.26 18.17 2.97
C VAL A 88 3.83 19.18 3.96
N PRO A 89 3.13 19.50 5.06
CA PRO A 89 3.64 20.40 6.09
C PRO A 89 4.93 19.86 6.72
N SER A 90 5.91 20.75 6.99
CA SER A 90 7.18 20.35 7.60
C SER A 90 7.02 19.68 8.97
N VAL A 91 5.92 19.96 9.68
CA VAL A 91 5.59 19.31 10.97
C VAL A 91 5.37 17.81 10.83
N VAL A 92 4.96 17.34 9.65
CA VAL A 92 4.77 15.89 9.39
C VAL A 92 6.11 15.17 9.47
N ASP A 93 7.16 15.71 8.84
CA ASP A 93 8.51 15.15 8.91
C ASP A 93 9.04 15.14 10.34
N ASP A 94 8.88 16.26 11.06
CA ASP A 94 9.31 16.40 12.46
C ASP A 94 8.58 15.41 13.39
N LEU A 95 7.27 15.24 13.24
CA LEU A 95 6.49 14.30 14.05
C LEU A 95 6.79 12.84 13.69
N SER A 96 6.95 12.52 12.42
CA SER A 96 7.20 11.14 11.97
C SER A 96 8.54 10.58 12.46
N GLN A 97 9.52 11.45 12.77
CA GLN A 97 10.82 11.07 13.29
C GLN A 97 10.82 10.88 14.84
N ARG A 98 9.72 11.10 15.52
CA ARG A 98 9.66 10.98 16.98
C ARG A 98 9.72 9.53 17.42
N ALA A 99 10.43 9.27 18.52
CA ALA A 99 10.70 7.92 19.01
C ALA A 99 9.42 7.13 19.38
N GLU A 100 8.36 7.81 19.76
CA GLU A 100 7.07 7.17 20.08
C GLU A 100 6.36 6.56 18.86
N PHE A 101 6.74 6.96 17.62
CA PHE A 101 6.24 6.42 16.36
C PHE A 101 7.23 5.48 15.68
N LEU A 102 8.53 5.60 16.00
CA LEU A 102 9.59 4.74 15.48
C LEU A 102 9.75 3.51 16.40
N THR A 103 8.85 2.56 16.24
CA THR A 103 8.84 1.33 17.04
C THR A 103 9.51 0.18 16.30
N SER A 104 9.43 -1.02 16.87
CA SER A 104 9.80 -2.25 16.18
C SER A 104 8.91 -2.48 14.94
N TYR A 105 9.37 -3.28 14.00
CA TYR A 105 8.71 -3.62 12.74
C TYR A 105 7.22 -3.97 12.89
N THR A 106 6.87 -4.69 13.94
CA THR A 106 5.48 -4.99 14.26
C THR A 106 5.19 -4.67 15.73
N GLN A 107 3.94 -4.32 16.02
CA GLN A 107 3.49 -3.98 17.37
C GLN A 107 3.15 -5.26 18.17
N TYR A 108 4.07 -6.22 18.23
CA TYR A 108 3.88 -7.44 19.02
C TYR A 108 3.90 -7.19 20.54
N GLN A 109 4.38 -6.03 20.96
CA GLN A 109 4.40 -5.59 22.34
C GLN A 109 3.56 -4.32 22.48
N PRO A 110 2.23 -4.43 22.56
CA PRO A 110 1.35 -3.26 22.62
C PRO A 110 1.66 -2.35 23.82
N GLU A 111 2.22 -2.90 24.91
CA GLU A 111 2.57 -2.13 26.10
C GLU A 111 3.58 -1.00 25.84
N ILE A 112 4.46 -1.17 24.87
CA ILE A 112 5.48 -0.18 24.50
C ILE A 112 5.18 0.55 23.18
N ALA A 113 4.18 0.10 22.42
CA ALA A 113 3.81 0.65 21.13
C ALA A 113 2.51 1.48 21.16
N GLN A 114 2.05 1.91 22.33
CA GLN A 114 0.75 2.59 22.49
C GLN A 114 0.61 3.86 21.66
N GLY A 115 1.66 4.67 21.54
CA GLY A 115 1.61 5.90 20.73
C GLY A 115 1.42 5.59 19.25
N PHE A 116 2.10 4.59 18.72
CA PHE A 116 1.96 4.17 17.33
C PHE A 116 0.59 3.51 17.07
N LEU A 117 0.13 2.64 17.97
CA LEU A 117 -1.20 2.02 17.88
C LEU A 117 -2.31 3.07 17.95
N GLN A 118 -2.16 4.10 18.77
CA GLN A 118 -3.10 5.22 18.80
C GLN A 118 -3.15 5.94 17.45
N ALA A 119 -2.00 6.25 16.83
CA ALA A 119 -1.97 6.88 15.52
C ALA A 119 -2.65 6.03 14.44
N LEU A 120 -2.44 4.72 14.46
CA LEU A 120 -3.13 3.80 13.55
C LEU A 120 -4.65 3.76 13.80
N PHE A 121 -5.08 3.77 15.06
CA PHE A 121 -6.50 3.84 15.41
C PHE A 121 -7.15 5.16 14.96
N GLU A 122 -6.44 6.27 15.11
CA GLU A 122 -6.89 7.58 14.64
C GLU A 122 -7.01 7.61 13.10
N TYR A 123 -6.05 7.01 12.39
CA TYR A 123 -6.14 6.84 10.93
C TYR A 123 -7.39 6.04 10.53
N GLN A 124 -7.64 4.88 11.15
CA GLN A 124 -8.86 4.10 10.90
C GLN A 124 -10.12 4.94 11.12
N SER A 125 -10.17 5.68 12.25
CA SER A 125 -11.30 6.52 12.59
C SER A 125 -11.52 7.64 11.57
N LEU A 126 -10.44 8.23 11.06
CA LEU A 126 -10.51 9.24 10.00
C LEU A 126 -11.12 8.66 8.72
N ILE A 127 -10.68 7.48 8.31
CA ILE A 127 -11.20 6.84 7.09
C ILE A 127 -12.67 6.43 7.27
N THR A 128 -13.07 5.94 8.44
CA THR A 128 -14.48 5.62 8.71
C THR A 128 -15.37 6.85 8.66
N GLU A 129 -14.94 7.98 9.22
CA GLU A 129 -15.67 9.26 9.15
C GLU A 129 -15.78 9.82 7.73
N LEU A 130 -14.75 9.64 6.89
CA LEU A 130 -14.75 10.13 5.52
C LEU A 130 -15.60 9.26 4.57
N THR A 131 -15.73 7.98 4.86
CA THR A 131 -16.43 7.02 3.98
C THR A 131 -17.84 6.69 4.42
N GLY A 132 -18.22 7.00 5.68
CA GLY A 132 -19.45 6.55 6.32
C GLY A 132 -19.41 5.08 6.74
N LEU A 133 -18.46 4.29 6.24
CA LEU A 133 -18.36 2.87 6.51
C LEU A 133 -17.70 2.60 7.88
N PRO A 134 -18.24 1.68 8.69
CA PRO A 134 -17.84 1.52 10.09
C PRO A 134 -16.49 0.83 10.33
N VAL A 135 -15.89 0.23 9.30
CA VAL A 135 -14.63 -0.53 9.43
C VAL A 135 -13.62 -0.01 8.41
N ALA A 136 -12.42 0.35 8.86
CA ALA A 136 -11.28 0.64 7.99
C ALA A 136 -10.03 -0.05 8.52
N ASN A 137 -9.15 -0.51 7.62
CA ASN A 137 -7.85 -1.03 8.01
C ASN A 137 -6.79 0.08 8.12
N CYS A 138 -5.61 -0.27 8.60
CA CYS A 138 -4.48 0.66 8.69
C CYS A 138 -3.18 -0.01 8.22
N SER A 139 -2.88 0.00 6.96
CA SER A 139 -3.49 0.53 5.73
C SER A 139 -3.28 -0.47 4.58
N MET A 140 -3.45 -0.04 3.33
CA MET A 140 -3.05 -0.79 2.13
C MET A 140 -1.79 -0.17 1.52
N TYR A 141 -1.16 -0.86 0.58
CA TYR A 141 0.00 -0.31 -0.15
C TYR A 141 -0.40 0.84 -1.08
N ASP A 142 -1.49 0.68 -1.79
CA ASP A 142 -2.04 1.62 -2.76
C ASP A 142 -3.51 1.28 -3.09
N ALA A 143 -4.17 2.12 -3.88
CA ALA A 143 -5.54 1.88 -4.35
C ALA A 143 -5.65 0.61 -5.19
N ALA A 144 -4.64 0.28 -5.98
CA ALA A 144 -4.67 -0.91 -6.83
C ALA A 144 -4.68 -2.20 -6.00
N SER A 145 -3.85 -2.27 -4.94
CA SER A 145 -3.87 -3.37 -3.97
C SER A 145 -5.21 -3.41 -3.21
N GLY A 146 -5.77 -2.24 -2.89
CA GLY A 146 -7.10 -2.13 -2.28
C GLY A 146 -8.18 -2.76 -3.15
N LEU A 147 -8.20 -2.47 -4.45
CA LEU A 147 -9.13 -3.06 -5.41
C LEU A 147 -8.96 -4.58 -5.52
N GLY A 148 -7.71 -5.06 -5.59
CA GLY A 148 -7.41 -6.50 -5.62
C GLY A 148 -7.93 -7.22 -4.39
N GLU A 149 -7.75 -6.64 -3.20
CA GLU A 149 -8.28 -7.19 -1.94
C GLU A 149 -9.82 -7.10 -1.86
N ALA A 150 -10.43 -6.04 -2.39
CA ALA A 150 -11.89 -5.93 -2.47
C ALA A 150 -12.48 -7.04 -3.34
N ALA A 151 -11.89 -7.33 -4.50
CA ALA A 151 -12.29 -8.45 -5.36
C ALA A 151 -12.15 -9.80 -4.63
N ARG A 152 -11.03 -10.01 -3.92
CA ARG A 152 -10.80 -11.22 -3.11
C ARG A 152 -11.76 -11.31 -1.94
N LEU A 153 -12.14 -10.18 -1.33
CA LEU A 153 -13.14 -10.13 -0.27
C LEU A 153 -14.50 -10.58 -0.82
N ALA A 154 -14.95 -10.01 -1.94
CA ALA A 154 -16.21 -10.39 -2.58
C ALA A 154 -16.27 -11.90 -2.86
N GLY A 155 -15.20 -12.49 -3.40
CA GLY A 155 -15.12 -13.93 -3.63
C GLY A 155 -15.10 -14.81 -2.38
N ARG A 156 -14.85 -14.23 -1.18
CA ARG A 156 -14.89 -14.94 0.11
C ARG A 156 -16.20 -14.77 0.86
N VAL A 157 -16.99 -13.76 0.54
CA VAL A 157 -18.25 -13.46 1.24
C VAL A 157 -19.34 -14.41 0.77
N ARG A 158 -19.94 -15.14 1.69
CA ARG A 158 -20.94 -16.18 1.37
C ARG A 158 -22.28 -15.65 0.84
N SER A 159 -22.57 -14.38 1.06
CA SER A 159 -23.77 -13.74 0.52
C SER A 159 -23.65 -13.47 -0.99
N VAL A 160 -22.43 -13.51 -1.52
CA VAL A 160 -22.12 -13.32 -2.95
C VAL A 160 -21.90 -14.69 -3.57
N SER A 161 -22.66 -15.03 -4.59
CA SER A 161 -22.53 -16.32 -5.31
C SER A 161 -21.78 -16.22 -6.62
N GLY A 162 -21.63 -15.00 -7.17
CA GLY A 162 -20.96 -14.73 -8.43
C GLY A 162 -19.44 -14.81 -8.38
N THR A 163 -18.85 -14.88 -9.56
CA THR A 163 -17.39 -14.89 -9.75
C THR A 163 -16.90 -13.74 -10.64
N ARG A 164 -17.82 -12.97 -11.23
CA ARG A 164 -17.46 -11.88 -12.14
C ARG A 164 -17.21 -10.58 -11.38
N VAL A 165 -16.06 -9.96 -11.67
CA VAL A 165 -15.68 -8.63 -11.18
C VAL A 165 -15.85 -7.66 -12.34
N LEU A 166 -16.84 -6.76 -12.26
CA LEU A 166 -17.13 -5.76 -13.27
C LEU A 166 -16.36 -4.46 -12.95
N VAL A 167 -15.57 -3.98 -13.92
CA VAL A 167 -14.77 -2.74 -13.80
C VAL A 167 -15.00 -1.84 -15.02
N PRO A 168 -14.79 -0.52 -14.93
CA PRO A 168 -14.96 0.37 -16.08
C PRO A 168 -13.91 0.05 -17.16
N GLU A 169 -14.28 0.21 -18.43
CA GLU A 169 -13.35 0.06 -19.57
C GLU A 169 -12.17 1.04 -19.51
N LEU A 170 -12.35 2.16 -18.82
CA LEU A 170 -11.35 3.22 -18.65
C LEU A 170 -10.54 3.04 -17.34
N LEU A 171 -10.53 1.88 -16.72
CA LEU A 171 -9.69 1.61 -15.56
C LEU A 171 -8.22 1.81 -15.90
N HIS A 172 -7.49 2.51 -15.02
CA HIS A 172 -6.05 2.75 -15.18
C HIS A 172 -5.30 1.42 -15.32
N GLU A 173 -4.35 1.35 -16.27
CA GLU A 173 -3.63 0.12 -16.63
C GLU A 173 -2.93 -0.54 -15.42
N ASN A 174 -2.38 0.27 -14.51
CA ASN A 174 -1.75 -0.25 -13.28
C ASN A 174 -2.77 -0.96 -12.37
N LYS A 175 -3.94 -0.35 -12.13
CA LYS A 175 -5.01 -0.97 -11.34
C LYS A 175 -5.49 -2.27 -11.99
N ARG A 176 -5.64 -2.26 -13.32
CA ARG A 176 -6.04 -3.45 -14.06
C ARG A 176 -5.01 -4.57 -13.92
N ALA A 177 -3.72 -4.28 -14.11
CA ALA A 177 -2.67 -5.28 -14.01
C ALA A 177 -2.55 -5.87 -12.58
N VAL A 178 -2.70 -5.04 -11.55
CA VAL A 178 -2.69 -5.51 -10.16
C VAL A 178 -3.93 -6.36 -9.89
N LEU A 179 -5.12 -5.91 -10.30
CA LEU A 179 -6.35 -6.70 -10.14
C LEU A 179 -6.23 -8.07 -10.83
N ASP A 180 -5.76 -8.11 -12.07
CA ASP A 180 -5.55 -9.35 -12.81
C ASP A 180 -4.61 -10.31 -12.04
N ASN A 181 -3.53 -9.81 -11.43
CA ASN A 181 -2.65 -10.62 -10.57
C ASN A 181 -3.36 -11.13 -9.30
N TYR A 182 -4.25 -10.34 -8.69
CA TYR A 182 -4.97 -10.75 -7.50
C TYR A 182 -6.01 -11.84 -7.75
N VAL A 183 -6.60 -11.87 -8.95
CA VAL A 183 -7.61 -12.85 -9.33
C VAL A 183 -6.99 -14.08 -10.01
N ASP A 184 -5.76 -13.99 -10.51
CA ASP A 184 -5.06 -15.12 -11.12
C ASP A 184 -4.98 -16.32 -10.16
N GLY A 185 -5.30 -17.51 -10.68
CA GLY A 185 -5.37 -18.74 -9.90
C GLY A 185 -6.58 -18.84 -8.95
N THR A 186 -7.60 -17.98 -9.12
CA THR A 186 -8.89 -18.06 -8.43
C THR A 186 -10.01 -18.35 -9.41
N ASP A 187 -11.24 -18.50 -8.92
CA ASP A 187 -12.43 -18.64 -9.77
C ASP A 187 -12.99 -17.28 -10.23
N LEU A 188 -12.38 -16.15 -9.84
CA LEU A 188 -12.83 -14.81 -10.20
C LEU A 188 -12.39 -14.46 -11.64
N GLU A 189 -13.28 -13.80 -12.38
CA GLU A 189 -13.05 -13.32 -13.73
C GLU A 189 -13.31 -11.81 -13.82
N VAL A 190 -12.37 -11.05 -14.41
CA VAL A 190 -12.51 -9.60 -14.58
C VAL A 190 -13.12 -9.30 -15.95
N ALA A 191 -14.27 -8.65 -15.96
CA ALA A 191 -14.94 -8.14 -17.15
C ALA A 191 -15.11 -6.62 -17.10
N THR A 192 -15.20 -5.99 -18.26
CA THR A 192 -15.36 -4.53 -18.36
C THR A 192 -16.76 -4.15 -18.78
N TYR A 193 -17.23 -3.01 -18.28
CA TYR A 193 -18.44 -2.34 -18.73
C TYR A 193 -18.09 -0.99 -19.40
N PRO A 194 -18.93 -0.51 -20.35
CA PRO A 194 -18.66 0.71 -21.09
C PRO A 194 -18.92 1.98 -20.26
N MET A 195 -18.33 3.09 -20.73
CA MET A 195 -18.52 4.44 -20.22
C MET A 195 -19.21 5.31 -21.26
N ASP A 196 -20.03 6.25 -20.83
CA ASP A 196 -20.66 7.27 -21.69
C ASP A 196 -20.26 8.67 -21.22
N ASP A 197 -19.61 9.44 -22.09
CA ASP A 197 -19.09 10.80 -21.85
C ASP A 197 -18.30 10.96 -20.52
N GLY A 198 -17.62 9.91 -20.11
CA GLY A 198 -16.77 9.89 -18.91
C GLY A 198 -17.47 9.42 -17.63
N ASN A 199 -18.76 9.17 -17.66
CA ASN A 199 -19.55 8.53 -16.61
C ASN A 199 -19.83 7.07 -16.95
N VAL A 200 -20.32 6.31 -15.99
CA VAL A 200 -20.75 4.93 -16.21
C VAL A 200 -22.00 4.88 -17.10
N ASP A 201 -21.97 4.07 -18.17
CA ASP A 201 -23.19 3.71 -18.88
C ASP A 201 -24.01 2.72 -18.02
N VAL A 202 -24.91 3.27 -17.20
CA VAL A 202 -25.71 2.51 -16.22
C VAL A 202 -26.62 1.48 -16.91
N ASP A 203 -27.19 1.80 -18.07
CA ASP A 203 -28.04 0.87 -18.84
C ASP A 203 -27.22 -0.33 -19.30
N ALA A 204 -26.01 -0.10 -19.82
CA ALA A 204 -25.12 -1.16 -20.22
C ALA A 204 -24.60 -1.98 -19.01
N LEU A 205 -24.25 -1.32 -17.91
CA LEU A 205 -23.84 -1.97 -16.67
C LEU A 205 -24.97 -2.89 -16.14
N SER A 206 -26.21 -2.39 -16.09
CA SER A 206 -27.39 -3.17 -15.69
C SER A 206 -27.64 -4.38 -16.59
N GLY A 207 -27.32 -4.25 -17.89
CA GLY A 207 -27.40 -5.38 -18.83
C GLY A 207 -26.30 -6.43 -18.67
N LEU A 208 -25.20 -6.10 -17.99
CA LEU A 208 -24.05 -6.98 -17.73
C LEU A 208 -24.06 -7.59 -16.32
N ALA A 209 -24.60 -6.88 -15.36
CA ALA A 209 -24.68 -7.30 -13.96
C ALA A 209 -25.83 -8.35 -13.82
N ASP A 210 -25.49 -9.48 -13.23
CA ASP A 210 -26.39 -10.63 -13.02
C ASP A 210 -25.95 -11.42 -11.77
N ASP A 211 -26.58 -12.54 -11.50
CA ASP A 211 -26.28 -13.42 -10.36
C ASP A 211 -24.88 -14.07 -10.40
N GLU A 212 -24.16 -13.97 -11.52
CA GLU A 212 -22.74 -14.34 -11.64
C GLU A 212 -21.81 -13.18 -11.29
N THR A 213 -22.31 -11.98 -10.98
CA THR A 213 -21.52 -10.82 -10.60
C THR A 213 -21.19 -10.86 -9.10
N ALA A 214 -19.90 -10.82 -8.77
CA ALA A 214 -19.41 -10.77 -7.39
C ALA A 214 -19.16 -9.35 -6.90
N LEU A 215 -18.63 -8.48 -7.80
CA LEU A 215 -18.24 -7.11 -7.48
C LEU A 215 -18.51 -6.20 -8.67
N VAL A 216 -19.08 -5.04 -8.40
CA VAL A 216 -19.11 -3.89 -9.31
C VAL A 216 -18.16 -2.83 -8.75
N TYR A 217 -17.17 -2.41 -9.53
CA TYR A 217 -16.23 -1.36 -9.15
C TYR A 217 -16.44 -0.13 -10.02
N ALA A 218 -16.59 1.03 -9.40
CA ALA A 218 -16.62 2.33 -10.06
C ALA A 218 -15.65 3.30 -9.37
N GLU A 219 -15.25 4.38 -10.07
CA GLU A 219 -14.34 5.41 -9.54
C GLU A 219 -15.02 6.78 -9.48
N ASN A 220 -14.80 7.52 -8.40
CA ASN A 220 -15.22 8.91 -8.27
C ASN A 220 -14.16 9.76 -7.55
N PRO A 221 -13.48 10.70 -8.23
CA PRO A 221 -13.55 10.98 -9.68
C PRO A 221 -13.06 9.82 -10.54
N THR A 222 -13.52 9.79 -11.81
CA THR A 222 -13.04 8.79 -12.78
C THR A 222 -11.58 9.07 -13.18
N VAL A 223 -10.93 8.12 -13.85
CA VAL A 223 -9.55 8.27 -14.34
C VAL A 223 -9.36 9.48 -15.28
N ARG A 224 -10.43 10.01 -15.85
CA ARG A 224 -10.43 11.24 -16.68
C ARG A 224 -10.68 12.51 -15.87
N GLY A 225 -10.92 12.40 -14.56
CA GLY A 225 -11.25 13.52 -13.68
C GLY A 225 -12.73 13.95 -13.77
N THR A 226 -13.59 13.16 -14.40
CA THR A 226 -15.02 13.38 -14.40
C THR A 226 -15.58 12.97 -13.02
N ILE A 227 -16.47 13.78 -12.48
CA ILE A 227 -17.25 13.41 -11.31
C ILE A 227 -18.36 12.45 -11.77
N GLU A 228 -18.42 11.27 -11.20
CA GLU A 228 -19.47 10.28 -11.49
C GLU A 228 -20.80 10.73 -10.89
N GLU A 229 -21.80 10.92 -11.74
CA GLU A 229 -23.11 11.47 -11.36
C GLU A 229 -24.13 10.37 -11.02
N HIS A 230 -23.82 9.09 -11.29
CA HIS A 230 -24.73 7.95 -11.20
C HIS A 230 -24.39 6.94 -10.10
N LEU A 231 -23.64 7.37 -9.06
CA LEU A 231 -23.16 6.45 -8.02
C LEU A 231 -24.29 5.66 -7.35
N ALA A 232 -25.42 6.32 -7.04
CA ALA A 232 -26.56 5.65 -6.43
C ALA A 232 -27.18 4.60 -7.37
N ASP A 233 -27.31 4.93 -8.67
CA ASP A 233 -27.83 3.98 -9.67
C ASP A 233 -26.89 2.77 -9.84
N ILE A 234 -25.57 3.00 -9.75
CA ILE A 234 -24.56 1.91 -9.78
C ILE A 234 -24.70 1.02 -8.54
N GLY A 235 -24.89 1.62 -7.37
CA GLY A 235 -25.17 0.88 -6.12
C GLY A 235 -26.43 0.03 -6.23
N ASP A 236 -27.52 0.58 -6.77
CA ASP A 236 -28.77 -0.15 -7.00
C ASP A 236 -28.58 -1.33 -7.97
N VAL A 237 -27.83 -1.14 -9.06
CA VAL A 237 -27.52 -2.23 -10.01
C VAL A 237 -26.72 -3.34 -9.33
N ALA A 238 -25.75 -3.01 -8.48
CA ALA A 238 -24.99 -4.01 -7.74
C ALA A 238 -25.87 -4.79 -6.76
N ASP A 239 -26.74 -4.10 -6.01
CA ASP A 239 -27.67 -4.72 -5.04
C ASP A 239 -28.69 -5.63 -5.75
N GLU A 240 -29.26 -5.21 -6.87
CA GLU A 240 -30.17 -6.01 -7.68
C GLU A 240 -29.52 -7.29 -8.22
N ALA A 241 -28.22 -7.23 -8.57
CA ALA A 241 -27.44 -8.38 -8.99
C ALA A 241 -26.99 -9.29 -7.83
N GLY A 242 -27.12 -8.83 -6.57
CA GLY A 242 -26.60 -9.50 -5.39
C GLY A 242 -25.05 -9.43 -5.29
N ALA A 243 -24.45 -8.47 -5.98
CA ALA A 243 -23.01 -8.18 -5.98
C ALA A 243 -22.65 -7.14 -4.92
N LEU A 244 -21.38 -7.03 -4.57
CA LEU A 244 -20.89 -5.91 -3.75
C LEU A 244 -20.54 -4.70 -4.63
N PHE A 245 -20.86 -3.51 -4.15
CA PHE A 245 -20.43 -2.25 -4.74
C PHE A 245 -19.15 -1.77 -4.09
N CYS A 246 -18.06 -1.65 -4.88
CA CYS A 246 -16.78 -1.11 -4.46
C CYS A 246 -16.53 0.24 -5.13
N LEU A 247 -16.42 1.31 -4.35
CA LEU A 247 -16.12 2.66 -4.83
C LEU A 247 -14.62 2.96 -4.70
N GLY A 248 -13.98 3.29 -5.81
CA GLY A 248 -12.61 3.82 -5.88
C GLY A 248 -12.58 5.34 -5.75
N THR A 249 -11.72 5.90 -4.89
CA THR A 249 -11.67 7.34 -4.64
C THR A 249 -10.34 7.77 -4.01
N ASP A 250 -10.23 9.03 -3.61
CA ASP A 250 -9.12 9.55 -2.80
C ASP A 250 -9.63 10.40 -1.62
N THR A 251 -8.75 10.67 -0.66
CA THR A 251 -9.15 11.39 0.57
C THR A 251 -9.56 12.85 0.34
N VAL A 252 -9.10 13.49 -0.74
CA VAL A 252 -9.52 14.86 -1.09
C VAL A 252 -10.94 14.83 -1.64
N ALA A 253 -11.22 13.88 -2.53
CA ALA A 253 -12.55 13.66 -3.08
C ALA A 253 -13.56 13.32 -1.96
N LEU A 254 -13.21 12.42 -1.03
CA LEU A 254 -14.04 12.07 0.13
C LEU A 254 -14.41 13.29 1.01
N GLY A 255 -13.52 14.29 1.08
CA GLY A 255 -13.80 15.52 1.82
C GLY A 255 -14.72 16.52 1.09
N LEU A 256 -15.04 16.28 -0.17
CA LEU A 256 -15.77 17.23 -1.04
C LEU A 256 -17.03 16.64 -1.68
N LEU A 257 -17.02 15.36 -1.97
CA LEU A 257 -18.08 14.66 -2.69
C LEU A 257 -19.02 13.93 -1.73
N GLU A 258 -20.03 13.30 -2.28
CA GLU A 258 -21.02 12.55 -1.53
C GLU A 258 -20.39 11.36 -0.81
N GLU A 259 -20.84 11.12 0.42
CA GLU A 259 -20.34 10.05 1.27
C GLU A 259 -20.64 8.68 0.66
N PRO A 260 -19.64 7.80 0.52
CA PRO A 260 -19.79 6.49 -0.14
C PRO A 260 -20.91 5.61 0.43
N GLU A 261 -21.10 5.57 1.76
CA GLU A 261 -22.20 4.81 2.37
C GLU A 261 -23.56 5.25 1.84
N SER A 262 -23.76 6.57 1.64
CA SER A 262 -25.03 7.14 1.21
C SER A 262 -25.43 6.73 -0.22
N VAL A 263 -24.48 6.32 -1.04
CA VAL A 263 -24.69 5.83 -2.42
C VAL A 263 -24.64 4.30 -2.53
N GLY A 264 -24.68 3.60 -1.40
CA GLY A 264 -24.76 2.14 -1.35
C GLY A 264 -23.42 1.40 -1.46
N ALA A 265 -22.27 2.08 -1.30
CA ALA A 265 -20.99 1.40 -1.32
C ALA A 265 -20.84 0.41 -0.16
N ASP A 266 -20.46 -0.83 -0.48
CA ASP A 266 -20.10 -1.87 0.49
C ASP A 266 -18.65 -1.81 0.90
N ILE A 267 -17.80 -1.40 -0.04
CA ILE A 267 -16.35 -1.30 0.08
C ILE A 267 -15.92 0.01 -0.54
N VAL A 268 -15.00 0.71 0.12
CA VAL A 268 -14.29 1.87 -0.44
C VAL A 268 -12.81 1.57 -0.46
N VAL A 269 -12.17 1.81 -1.60
CA VAL A 269 -10.72 1.71 -1.78
C VAL A 269 -10.18 2.97 -2.42
N GLY A 270 -8.91 3.29 -2.18
CA GLY A 270 -8.37 4.51 -2.77
C GLY A 270 -7.00 4.89 -2.23
N GLU A 271 -6.62 6.15 -2.49
CA GLU A 271 -5.36 6.72 -2.01
C GLU A 271 -5.59 7.70 -0.86
N ALA A 272 -4.72 7.57 0.15
CA ALA A 272 -4.71 8.42 1.33
C ALA A 272 -3.37 9.18 1.49
N ASP A 273 -2.51 9.17 0.51
CA ASP A 273 -1.19 9.82 0.51
C ASP A 273 -1.29 11.34 0.74
N ALA A 274 -2.36 11.99 0.25
CA ALA A 274 -2.63 13.40 0.49
C ALA A 274 -2.77 13.78 1.97
N LEU A 275 -2.95 12.81 2.89
CA LEU A 275 -2.97 13.04 4.34
C LEU A 275 -1.58 13.36 4.92
N GLY A 276 -0.52 13.40 4.12
CA GLY A 276 0.79 13.86 4.54
C GLY A 276 1.97 13.00 4.08
N MET A 277 1.75 12.03 3.21
CA MET A 277 2.82 11.24 2.61
C MET A 277 3.39 11.98 1.41
N PRO A 278 4.71 12.23 1.34
CA PRO A 278 5.29 12.89 0.17
C PRO A 278 5.18 12.00 -1.07
N THR A 279 4.96 12.62 -2.22
CA THR A 279 4.93 11.92 -3.51
C THR A 279 6.28 11.27 -3.80
N ALA A 280 6.31 9.96 -4.01
CA ALA A 280 7.53 9.18 -4.20
C ALA A 280 7.34 8.03 -5.20
N TYR A 281 7.41 8.32 -6.50
CA TYR A 281 7.50 7.33 -7.58
C TYR A 281 6.51 6.15 -7.55
N GLY A 282 5.27 6.43 -7.20
CA GLY A 282 4.22 5.40 -7.13
C GLY A 282 4.20 4.63 -5.80
N MET A 283 4.85 5.12 -4.77
CA MET A 283 4.58 4.70 -3.39
C MET A 283 3.27 5.36 -2.95
N GLY A 284 2.27 4.56 -2.63
CA GLY A 284 0.98 5.00 -2.16
C GLY A 284 0.77 4.79 -0.67
N LEU A 285 -0.34 5.29 -0.18
CA LEU A 285 -0.95 4.92 1.08
C LEU A 285 -2.39 4.54 0.80
N GLY A 286 -2.61 3.24 0.52
CA GLY A 286 -3.94 2.76 0.18
C GLY A 286 -4.89 2.79 1.36
N LEU A 287 -6.12 3.20 1.14
CA LEU A 287 -7.22 3.03 2.08
C LEU A 287 -8.13 1.87 1.67
N LEU A 288 -8.73 1.23 2.67
CA LEU A 288 -9.81 0.28 2.50
C LEU A 288 -10.77 0.42 3.67
N ALA A 289 -12.03 0.69 3.36
CA ALA A 289 -13.13 0.71 4.33
C ALA A 289 -14.26 -0.22 3.87
N THR A 290 -15.05 -0.73 4.81
CA THR A 290 -16.14 -1.66 4.50
C THR A 290 -17.21 -1.71 5.59
N ARG A 291 -18.31 -2.40 5.31
CA ARG A 291 -19.39 -2.69 6.28
C ARG A 291 -18.89 -3.57 7.43
N GLU A 292 -19.55 -3.47 8.58
CA GLU A 292 -19.19 -4.22 9.78
C GLU A 292 -19.26 -5.75 9.58
N GLU A 293 -20.20 -6.23 8.79
CA GLU A 293 -20.37 -7.66 8.52
C GLU A 293 -19.13 -8.30 7.84
N PHE A 294 -18.30 -7.50 7.15
CA PHE A 294 -17.07 -7.93 6.50
C PHE A 294 -15.82 -7.79 7.36
N LEU A 295 -15.94 -7.34 8.60
CA LEU A 295 -14.82 -7.10 9.52
C LEU A 295 -13.78 -8.24 9.53
N ARG A 296 -14.23 -9.49 9.48
CA ARG A 296 -13.36 -10.68 9.51
C ARG A 296 -12.70 -11.00 8.16
N GLN A 297 -13.09 -10.30 7.11
CA GLN A 297 -12.57 -10.48 5.75
C GLN A 297 -11.60 -9.35 5.36
N VAL A 298 -11.57 -8.28 6.16
CA VAL A 298 -10.69 -7.12 5.90
C VAL A 298 -9.24 -7.56 5.92
N PRO A 299 -8.46 -7.21 4.88
CA PRO A 299 -7.03 -7.49 4.84
C PRO A 299 -6.25 -6.57 5.79
N GLY A 300 -5.02 -6.96 6.10
CA GLY A 300 -4.10 -6.11 6.84
C GLY A 300 -4.40 -6.05 8.34
N ARG A 301 -4.08 -4.92 8.93
CA ARG A 301 -4.16 -4.74 10.39
C ARG A 301 -5.38 -3.90 10.77
N LEU A 302 -6.01 -4.33 11.85
CA LEU A 302 -7.03 -3.57 12.58
C LEU A 302 -6.50 -3.31 13.99
N VAL A 303 -6.70 -2.09 14.47
CA VAL A 303 -6.37 -1.70 15.85
C VAL A 303 -7.66 -1.48 16.61
N GLY A 304 -7.80 -2.19 17.73
CA GLY A 304 -8.91 -2.03 18.65
C GLY A 304 -8.57 -1.07 19.80
N ALA A 305 -9.58 -0.43 20.38
CA ALA A 305 -9.46 0.34 21.60
C ALA A 305 -10.14 -0.37 22.76
N SER A 306 -9.51 -0.37 23.94
CA SER A 306 -9.98 -0.98 25.17
C SER A 306 -9.59 -0.15 26.37
N HIS A 307 -9.73 -0.67 27.57
CA HIS A 307 -9.26 -0.07 28.81
C HIS A 307 -8.40 -1.05 29.59
N ASP A 308 -7.33 -0.54 30.21
CA ASP A 308 -6.48 -1.33 31.10
C ASP A 308 -7.14 -1.53 32.49
N THR A 309 -6.47 -2.26 33.35
CA THR A 309 -6.95 -2.54 34.74
C THR A 309 -7.09 -1.29 35.61
N SER A 310 -6.56 -0.15 35.17
CA SER A 310 -6.67 1.16 35.81
C SER A 310 -7.67 2.10 35.10
N ASP A 311 -8.51 1.54 34.21
CA ASP A 311 -9.49 2.26 33.40
C ASP A 311 -8.88 3.33 32.47
N ARG A 312 -7.61 3.15 32.05
CA ARG A 312 -6.97 4.00 31.05
C ARG A 312 -7.18 3.40 29.66
N ARG A 313 -7.52 4.25 28.70
CA ARG A 313 -7.65 3.83 27.29
C ARG A 313 -6.36 3.21 26.79
N THR A 314 -6.44 2.07 26.14
CA THR A 314 -5.34 1.34 25.53
C THR A 314 -5.71 0.85 24.14
N TYR A 315 -4.70 0.50 23.34
CA TYR A 315 -4.87 0.06 21.97
C TYR A 315 -4.14 -1.28 21.75
N THR A 316 -4.76 -2.15 20.95
CA THR A 316 -4.23 -3.49 20.64
C THR A 316 -4.43 -3.85 19.18
#